data_ce7379b38ab2a9491e21088dbba1f2a4
#
_entry.id   ce7379b38ab2a9491e21088dbba1f2a4
#
_cell.length_a   1.000
_cell.length_b   1.000
_cell.length_c   1.000
_cell.angle_alpha   90.00
_cell.angle_beta   90.00
_cell.angle_gamma   90.00
#
_symmetry.space_group_name_H-M   'P 1'
#
loop_
_entity.id
_entity.type
_entity.pdbx_description
1 polymer ?
#
loop_
_entity_poly.entity_id
_entity_poly.type
_entity_poly.pdbx_seq_one_letter_code
_entity_poly.pdbx_strand_id
1 'polypeptide(L)'
;MKIQDILEETYSALSSNKIRSGLTMLGIVIGISSVIAMTAIGTGAQSSITDSIQSIGSNLITVRPGAARGTGIQVSTGRGSAKSLTLEDSKSITKEISSIKNVAAEVSGRYQVTAKGTNTNTTIDGVTPSYLEVRNMEIAEGSFITDQNVNSGAKVAVIGPTVRDDLFGTDGNALGQIIRIKNTQFKIVGITVAKGGTGFSSLDDIIYIPITTAQRYFSGDEYVTSISVSAESAEVTSQVQADITTLLLDRHHITDETLADFSTLNQA
;
A
#
# COMPACT_ATOMS: atom_id res chain seq x y z
N MET A 1 47.81 36.52 -30.72
CA MET A 1 47.20 36.81 -29.41
C MET A 1 47.33 35.54 -28.56
N LYS A 2 48.07 35.63 -27.46
CA LYS A 2 48.21 34.50 -26.55
C LYS A 2 46.95 34.44 -25.67
N ILE A 3 46.53 33.27 -25.26
CA ILE A 3 45.36 33.08 -24.36
C ILE A 3 45.51 33.89 -23.07
N GLN A 4 46.74 34.11 -22.63
CA GLN A 4 47.08 34.92 -21.46
C GLN A 4 46.69 36.40 -21.64
N ASP A 5 46.89 37.00 -22.83
CA ASP A 5 46.57 38.39 -23.12
C ASP A 5 45.05 38.61 -23.06
N ILE A 6 44.26 37.62 -23.53
CA ILE A 6 42.77 37.65 -23.48
C ILE A 6 42.28 37.57 -22.05
N LEU A 7 42.90 36.75 -21.21
CA LEU A 7 42.52 36.61 -19.79
C LEU A 7 42.81 37.84 -18.97
N GLU A 8 44.00 38.50 -19.19
CA GLU A 8 44.35 39.75 -18.54
C GLU A 8 43.45 40.91 -18.92
N GLU A 9 43.11 41.02 -20.21
CA GLU A 9 42.22 42.05 -20.73
C GLU A 9 40.78 41.86 -20.20
N THR A 10 40.30 40.62 -20.14
CA THR A 10 38.99 40.27 -19.56
C THR A 10 38.94 40.58 -18.07
N TYR A 11 39.97 40.26 -17.30
CA TYR A 11 40.05 40.55 -15.87
C TYR A 11 40.08 42.03 -15.61
N SER A 12 40.85 42.81 -16.39
CA SER A 12 40.91 44.27 -16.32
C SER A 12 39.56 44.93 -16.63
N ALA A 13 38.87 44.48 -17.66
CA ALA A 13 37.53 44.97 -18.04
C ALA A 13 36.47 44.67 -16.95
N LEU A 14 36.49 43.48 -16.34
CA LEU A 14 35.62 43.14 -15.22
C LEU A 14 35.90 43.92 -13.95
N SER A 15 37.17 44.23 -13.71
CA SER A 15 37.64 44.96 -12.51
C SER A 15 37.38 46.49 -12.59
N SER A 16 37.25 47.05 -13.80
CA SER A 16 37.02 48.50 -13.99
C SER A 16 35.61 48.96 -13.62
N ASN A 17 34.59 48.06 -13.67
CA ASN A 17 33.19 48.36 -13.32
C ASN A 17 32.60 47.30 -12.40
N LYS A 18 33.10 47.17 -11.19
CA LYS A 18 32.77 46.12 -10.20
C LYS A 18 31.27 45.97 -9.93
N ILE A 19 30.53 47.08 -9.86
CA ILE A 19 29.07 47.06 -9.61
C ILE A 19 28.32 46.44 -10.78
N ARG A 20 28.66 46.77 -12.03
CA ARG A 20 28.03 46.22 -13.21
C ARG A 20 28.34 44.73 -13.38
N SER A 21 29.61 44.37 -13.21
CA SER A 21 30.06 42.99 -13.25
C SER A 21 29.40 42.13 -12.17
N GLY A 22 29.28 42.67 -10.94
CA GLY A 22 28.58 42.00 -9.84
C GLY A 22 27.09 41.80 -10.11
N LEU A 23 26.41 42.82 -10.66
CA LEU A 23 24.98 42.71 -10.99
C LEU A 23 24.73 41.72 -12.12
N THR A 24 25.58 41.69 -13.16
CA THR A 24 25.45 40.73 -14.26
C THR A 24 25.72 39.29 -13.81
N MET A 25 26.77 39.09 -12.99
CA MET A 25 27.04 37.78 -12.39
C MET A 25 25.89 37.30 -11.48
N LEU A 26 25.35 38.21 -10.67
CA LEU A 26 24.21 37.89 -9.79
C LEU A 26 22.98 37.46 -10.62
N GLY A 27 22.70 38.18 -11.71
CA GLY A 27 21.60 37.82 -12.62
C GLY A 27 21.78 36.44 -13.25
N ILE A 28 22.99 36.09 -13.69
CA ILE A 28 23.29 34.76 -14.25
C ILE A 28 23.17 33.68 -13.16
N VAL A 29 23.71 33.91 -11.97
CA VAL A 29 23.64 32.93 -10.85
C VAL A 29 22.18 32.70 -10.47
N ILE A 30 21.37 33.74 -10.31
CA ILE A 30 19.95 33.60 -9.99
C ILE A 30 19.21 32.85 -11.11
N GLY A 31 19.49 33.19 -12.37
CA GLY A 31 18.87 32.52 -13.53
C GLY A 31 19.18 31.05 -13.58
N ILE A 32 20.43 30.66 -13.47
CA ILE A 32 20.86 29.25 -13.48
C ILE A 32 20.35 28.51 -12.25
N SER A 33 20.47 29.13 -11.06
CA SER A 33 20.01 28.50 -9.82
C SER A 33 18.50 28.24 -9.82
N SER A 34 17.70 29.15 -10.39
CA SER A 34 16.24 28.95 -10.48
C SER A 34 15.87 27.80 -11.43
N VAL A 35 16.57 27.62 -12.54
CA VAL A 35 16.36 26.50 -13.44
C VAL A 35 16.76 25.17 -12.78
N ILE A 36 17.92 25.13 -12.13
CA ILE A 36 18.37 23.93 -11.41
C ILE A 36 17.39 23.58 -10.29
N ALA A 37 16.93 24.56 -9.52
CA ALA A 37 15.95 24.32 -8.45
C ALA A 37 14.63 23.75 -9.01
N MET A 38 14.12 24.32 -10.11
CA MET A 38 12.88 23.84 -10.72
C MET A 38 13.02 22.43 -11.29
N THR A 39 14.14 22.12 -11.96
CA THR A 39 14.39 20.76 -12.46
C THR A 39 14.59 19.76 -11.32
N ALA A 40 15.29 20.13 -10.25
CA ALA A 40 15.48 19.27 -9.07
C ALA A 40 14.15 18.96 -8.36
N ILE A 41 13.27 19.95 -8.20
CA ILE A 41 11.92 19.72 -7.64
C ILE A 41 11.11 18.81 -8.56
N GLY A 42 11.15 19.05 -9.88
CA GLY A 42 10.43 18.24 -10.86
C GLY A 42 10.89 16.77 -10.86
N THR A 43 12.18 16.51 -10.91
CA THR A 43 12.73 15.15 -10.86
C THR A 43 12.51 14.48 -9.51
N GLY A 44 12.62 15.22 -8.41
CA GLY A 44 12.34 14.71 -7.06
C GLY A 44 10.88 14.31 -6.89
N ALA A 45 9.95 15.14 -7.37
CA ALA A 45 8.52 14.81 -7.34
C ALA A 45 8.20 13.58 -8.21
N GLN A 46 8.78 13.50 -9.41
CA GLN A 46 8.60 12.35 -10.29
C GLN A 46 9.15 11.05 -9.68
N SER A 47 10.34 11.08 -9.08
CA SER A 47 10.92 9.93 -8.37
C SER A 47 10.01 9.50 -7.22
N SER A 48 9.56 10.43 -6.38
CA SER A 48 8.66 10.13 -5.25
C SER A 48 7.33 9.50 -5.69
N ILE A 49 6.76 9.95 -6.80
CA ILE A 49 5.54 9.34 -7.38
C ILE A 49 5.85 7.93 -7.91
N THR A 50 6.95 7.78 -8.65
CA THR A 50 7.36 6.47 -9.19
C THR A 50 7.65 5.47 -8.07
N ASP A 51 8.36 5.88 -7.03
CA ASP A 51 8.65 5.04 -5.86
C ASP A 51 7.35 4.65 -5.12
N SER A 52 6.40 5.58 -5.02
CA SER A 52 5.09 5.31 -4.43
C SER A 52 4.30 4.28 -5.24
N ILE A 53 4.29 4.39 -6.58
CA ILE A 53 3.63 3.43 -7.47
C ILE A 53 4.33 2.07 -7.39
N GLN A 54 5.66 2.01 -7.40
CA GLN A 54 6.42 0.77 -7.28
C GLN A 54 6.24 0.10 -5.91
N SER A 55 6.10 0.88 -4.84
CA SER A 55 5.87 0.36 -3.49
C SER A 55 4.50 -0.31 -3.32
N ILE A 56 3.52 0.06 -4.14
CA ILE A 56 2.17 -0.53 -4.16
C ILE A 56 2.16 -1.84 -4.97
N GLY A 57 3.10 -2.03 -5.91
CA GLY A 57 3.17 -3.16 -6.84
C GLY A 57 2.51 -2.84 -8.18
N SER A 58 3.33 -2.74 -9.23
CA SER A 58 2.87 -2.34 -10.59
C SER A 58 1.97 -3.38 -11.27
N ASN A 59 1.89 -4.62 -10.78
CA ASN A 59 1.16 -5.73 -11.39
C ASN A 59 0.02 -6.20 -10.48
N LEU A 60 -0.58 -5.29 -9.71
CA LEU A 60 -1.59 -5.61 -8.72
C LEU A 60 -3.00 -5.43 -9.29
N ILE A 61 -3.79 -6.51 -9.20
CA ILE A 61 -5.22 -6.51 -9.46
C ILE A 61 -5.94 -6.60 -8.12
N THR A 62 -6.84 -5.68 -7.84
CA THR A 62 -7.66 -5.73 -6.62
C THR A 62 -9.09 -6.07 -7.00
N VAL A 63 -9.60 -7.16 -6.45
CA VAL A 63 -11.01 -7.57 -6.55
C VAL A 63 -11.74 -7.12 -5.28
N ARG A 64 -12.85 -6.43 -5.46
CA ARG A 64 -13.68 -5.91 -4.35
C ARG A 64 -15.13 -6.33 -4.53
N PRO A 65 -15.86 -6.59 -3.43
CA PRO A 65 -17.29 -6.85 -3.50
C PRO A 65 -18.05 -5.60 -3.94
N GLY A 66 -19.15 -5.82 -4.69
CA GLY A 66 -20.00 -4.76 -5.23
C GLY A 66 -19.77 -4.48 -6.72
N ALA A 67 -20.86 -4.20 -7.43
CA ALA A 67 -20.85 -3.97 -8.87
C ALA A 67 -19.89 -2.86 -9.31
N ALA A 68 -19.24 -3.06 -10.45
CA ALA A 68 -18.54 -1.99 -11.16
C ALA A 68 -19.58 -0.91 -11.55
N ARG A 69 -19.27 0.38 -11.33
CA ARG A 69 -20.16 1.48 -11.71
C ARG A 69 -20.33 1.54 -13.21
N GLY A 70 -21.40 0.95 -13.73
CA GLY A 70 -21.89 1.29 -15.05
C GLY A 70 -22.54 2.69 -15.03
N THR A 71 -22.46 3.40 -16.15
CA THR A 71 -23.02 4.75 -16.36
C THR A 71 -24.58 4.73 -16.45
N GLY A 72 -25.28 4.12 -15.50
CA GLY A 72 -26.74 4.05 -15.52
C GLY A 72 -27.32 3.80 -14.13
N ILE A 73 -28.22 4.68 -13.72
CA ILE A 73 -29.14 4.62 -12.58
C ILE A 73 -28.59 3.93 -11.33
N GLN A 74 -28.23 4.76 -10.37
CA GLN A 74 -27.71 4.39 -9.06
C GLN A 74 -28.71 3.54 -8.25
N VAL A 75 -28.45 2.26 -8.08
CA VAL A 75 -28.76 1.62 -6.81
C VAL A 75 -27.45 1.65 -6.02
N SER A 76 -27.33 2.60 -5.12
CA SER A 76 -26.20 2.75 -4.22
C SER A 76 -26.32 1.68 -3.13
N THR A 77 -25.88 0.46 -3.43
CA THR A 77 -25.38 -0.42 -2.39
C THR A 77 -24.03 0.15 -1.96
N GLY A 78 -23.98 0.69 -0.75
CA GLY A 78 -22.81 1.40 -0.24
C GLY A 78 -21.52 0.60 -0.44
N ARG A 79 -20.44 1.29 -0.82
CA ARG A 79 -19.10 0.72 -0.94
C ARG A 79 -18.78 -0.09 0.31
N GLY A 80 -18.53 -1.41 0.16
CA GLY A 80 -18.09 -2.29 1.24
C GLY A 80 -19.20 -2.99 2.03
N SER A 81 -20.49 -2.84 1.68
CA SER A 81 -21.59 -3.58 2.31
C SER A 81 -22.05 -4.81 1.50
N ALA A 82 -21.60 -4.96 0.27
CA ALA A 82 -21.86 -6.18 -0.49
C ALA A 82 -20.99 -7.31 0.07
N LYS A 83 -21.63 -8.42 0.45
CA LYS A 83 -21.00 -9.64 0.94
C LYS A 83 -21.08 -10.68 -0.17
N SER A 84 -20.14 -10.67 -1.09
CA SER A 84 -20.11 -11.56 -2.24
C SER A 84 -18.82 -12.36 -2.34
N LEU A 85 -17.66 -11.76 -2.01
CA LEU A 85 -16.37 -12.43 -2.11
C LEU A 85 -16.06 -13.24 -0.85
N THR A 86 -15.51 -14.44 -1.02
CA THR A 86 -15.16 -15.37 0.05
C THR A 86 -13.67 -15.72 0.04
N LEU A 87 -13.19 -16.33 1.14
CA LEU A 87 -11.83 -16.87 1.18
C LEU A 87 -11.62 -18.02 0.18
N GLU A 88 -12.69 -18.78 -0.12
CA GLU A 88 -12.63 -19.86 -1.12
C GLU A 88 -12.45 -19.31 -2.53
N ASP A 89 -12.97 -18.14 -2.85
CA ASP A 89 -12.72 -17.49 -4.15
C ASP A 89 -11.25 -17.15 -4.33
N SER A 90 -10.57 -16.67 -3.29
CA SER A 90 -9.13 -16.42 -3.34
C SER A 90 -8.31 -17.70 -3.58
N LYS A 91 -8.73 -18.83 -3.00
CA LYS A 91 -8.09 -20.14 -3.22
C LYS A 91 -8.33 -20.65 -4.64
N SER A 92 -9.54 -20.48 -5.18
CA SER A 92 -9.86 -20.86 -6.55
C SER A 92 -9.07 -20.03 -7.56
N ILE A 93 -8.94 -18.72 -7.35
CA ILE A 93 -8.09 -17.86 -8.17
C ILE A 93 -6.64 -18.39 -8.17
N THR A 94 -6.10 -18.72 -7.02
CA THR A 94 -4.73 -19.27 -6.91
C THR A 94 -4.56 -20.61 -7.64
N LYS A 95 -5.60 -21.46 -7.65
CA LYS A 95 -5.53 -22.81 -8.21
C LYS A 95 -5.78 -22.86 -9.71
N GLU A 96 -6.68 -22.02 -10.22
CA GLU A 96 -7.25 -22.15 -11.56
C GLU A 96 -6.64 -21.16 -12.57
N ILE A 97 -6.06 -20.06 -12.11
CA ILE A 97 -5.48 -19.06 -13.00
C ILE A 97 -3.96 -19.19 -13.03
N SER A 98 -3.41 -19.33 -14.23
CA SER A 98 -1.98 -19.27 -14.50
C SER A 98 -1.50 -17.81 -14.59
N SER A 99 -0.18 -17.59 -14.56
CA SER A 99 0.45 -16.25 -14.65
C SER A 99 0.17 -15.33 -13.45
N ILE A 100 -0.17 -15.93 -12.31
CA ILE A 100 -0.27 -15.27 -11.02
C ILE A 100 0.95 -15.62 -10.16
N LYS A 101 1.54 -14.61 -9.55
CA LYS A 101 2.63 -14.78 -8.60
C LYS A 101 2.10 -15.12 -7.20
N ASN A 102 1.18 -14.29 -6.70
CA ASN A 102 0.61 -14.43 -5.36
C ASN A 102 -0.83 -13.90 -5.31
N VAL A 103 -1.64 -14.49 -4.41
CA VAL A 103 -3.00 -14.04 -4.11
C VAL A 103 -3.13 -13.84 -2.60
N ALA A 104 -3.68 -12.70 -2.20
CA ALA A 104 -3.95 -12.39 -0.81
C ALA A 104 -5.39 -11.95 -0.61
N ALA A 105 -6.07 -12.56 0.36
CA ALA A 105 -7.37 -12.13 0.83
C ALA A 105 -7.24 -11.26 2.07
N GLU A 106 -8.15 -10.30 2.21
CA GLU A 106 -8.15 -9.31 3.29
C GLU A 106 -9.56 -9.09 3.84
N VAL A 107 -9.65 -9.02 5.16
CA VAL A 107 -10.83 -8.56 5.92
C VAL A 107 -10.42 -7.34 6.72
N SER A 108 -10.90 -6.17 6.36
CA SER A 108 -10.49 -4.90 6.96
C SER A 108 -11.58 -4.28 7.83
N GLY A 109 -11.19 -3.69 8.94
CA GLY A 109 -12.09 -2.94 9.82
C GLY A 109 -11.33 -2.05 10.79
N ARG A 110 -11.97 -0.97 11.24
CA ARG A 110 -11.35 -0.03 12.18
C ARG A 110 -11.84 -0.29 13.60
N TYR A 111 -10.90 -0.47 14.53
CA TYR A 111 -11.21 -0.85 15.91
C TYR A 111 -10.31 -0.12 16.91
N GLN A 112 -10.83 0.03 18.12
CA GLN A 112 -10.03 0.49 19.23
C GLN A 112 -9.15 -0.64 19.74
N VAL A 113 -7.88 -0.32 19.97
CA VAL A 113 -6.86 -1.22 20.48
C VAL A 113 -6.31 -0.65 21.77
N THR A 114 -6.07 -1.50 22.75
CA THR A 114 -5.55 -1.11 24.05
C THR A 114 -4.34 -1.94 24.46
N ALA A 115 -3.32 -1.29 25.04
CA ALA A 115 -2.15 -1.93 25.66
C ALA A 115 -1.62 -1.05 26.78
N LYS A 116 -1.25 -1.66 27.91
CA LYS A 116 -0.59 -0.99 29.05
C LYS A 116 -1.27 0.30 29.54
N GLY A 117 -2.59 0.40 29.41
CA GLY A 117 -3.35 1.59 29.81
C GLY A 117 -3.47 2.68 28.75
N THR A 118 -2.80 2.51 27.61
CA THR A 118 -2.91 3.38 26.44
C THR A 118 -3.90 2.79 25.43
N ASN A 119 -4.52 3.63 24.62
CA ASN A 119 -5.41 3.18 23.54
C ASN A 119 -5.16 3.99 22.27
N THR A 120 -5.37 3.33 21.12
CA THR A 120 -5.40 3.95 19.78
C THR A 120 -6.56 3.38 18.97
N ASN A 121 -6.98 4.10 17.93
CA ASN A 121 -8.01 3.63 17.00
C ASN A 121 -7.38 3.45 15.62
N THR A 122 -7.14 2.20 15.28
CA THR A 122 -6.38 1.83 14.09
C THR A 122 -7.13 0.83 13.20
N THR A 123 -6.66 0.64 11.98
CA THR A 123 -7.17 -0.38 11.06
C THR A 123 -6.63 -1.75 11.46
N ILE A 124 -7.53 -2.73 11.49
CA ILE A 124 -7.18 -4.13 11.71
C ILE A 124 -7.46 -4.88 10.43
N ASP A 125 -6.42 -5.45 9.84
CA ASP A 125 -6.51 -6.25 8.63
C ASP A 125 -6.27 -7.71 8.95
N GLY A 126 -7.31 -8.53 8.77
CA GLY A 126 -7.20 -9.97 8.75
C GLY A 126 -6.70 -10.42 7.40
N VAL A 127 -5.52 -11.02 7.33
CA VAL A 127 -4.83 -11.30 6.06
C VAL A 127 -4.35 -12.73 5.94
N THR A 128 -4.15 -13.18 4.69
CA THR A 128 -3.44 -14.42 4.37
C THR A 128 -1.93 -14.19 4.39
N PRO A 129 -1.08 -15.23 4.55
CA PRO A 129 0.37 -15.09 4.61
C PRO A 129 1.00 -14.42 3.38
N SER A 130 0.47 -14.70 2.20
CA SER A 130 0.89 -14.08 0.93
C SER A 130 0.70 -12.57 0.85
N TYR A 131 -0.04 -11.96 1.80
CA TYR A 131 -0.25 -10.52 1.84
C TYR A 131 1.06 -9.73 1.93
N LEU A 132 2.05 -10.26 2.66
CA LEU A 132 3.38 -9.67 2.78
C LEU A 132 4.02 -9.45 1.39
N GLU A 133 4.00 -10.49 0.55
CA GLU A 133 4.60 -10.45 -0.79
C GLU A 133 3.76 -9.64 -1.78
N VAL A 134 2.42 -9.81 -1.75
CA VAL A 134 1.50 -9.10 -2.63
C VAL A 134 1.58 -7.58 -2.42
N ARG A 135 1.77 -7.15 -1.19
CA ARG A 135 1.89 -5.73 -0.82
C ARG A 135 3.34 -5.26 -0.72
N ASN A 136 4.31 -6.11 -1.10
CA ASN A 136 5.74 -5.81 -1.04
C ASN A 136 6.15 -5.22 0.33
N MET A 137 5.71 -5.87 1.42
CA MET A 137 5.96 -5.44 2.79
C MET A 137 7.20 -6.14 3.35
N GLU A 138 7.87 -5.49 4.30
CA GLU A 138 9.02 -6.04 5.01
C GLU A 138 8.77 -6.04 6.51
N ILE A 139 9.37 -7.01 7.20
CA ILE A 139 9.32 -7.13 8.66
C ILE A 139 10.60 -6.55 9.23
N ALA A 140 10.47 -5.57 10.14
CA ALA A 140 11.58 -4.99 10.87
C ALA A 140 12.04 -5.89 12.02
N GLU A 141 11.08 -6.47 12.75
CA GLU A 141 11.35 -7.33 13.90
C GLU A 141 10.34 -8.47 13.97
N GLY A 142 10.81 -9.66 14.36
CA GLY A 142 9.96 -10.82 14.54
C GLY A 142 9.61 -11.56 13.24
N SER A 143 8.34 -11.94 13.08
CA SER A 143 7.87 -12.69 11.90
C SER A 143 6.47 -12.25 11.48
N PHE A 144 6.14 -12.46 10.20
CA PHE A 144 4.79 -12.24 9.71
C PHE A 144 3.87 -13.43 10.03
N ILE A 145 2.60 -13.29 9.70
CA ILE A 145 1.57 -14.33 9.83
C ILE A 145 1.92 -15.52 8.92
N THR A 146 1.81 -16.73 9.45
CA THR A 146 2.09 -17.97 8.74
C THR A 146 0.80 -18.76 8.46
N ASP A 147 0.86 -19.74 7.54
CA ASP A 147 -0.26 -20.65 7.29
C ASP A 147 -0.69 -21.41 8.55
N GLN A 148 0.26 -21.75 9.42
CA GLN A 148 -0.06 -22.38 10.70
C GLN A 148 -0.90 -21.45 11.59
N ASN A 149 -0.61 -20.14 11.61
CA ASN A 149 -1.41 -19.16 12.35
C ASN A 149 -2.82 -19.03 11.79
N VAL A 150 -2.97 -19.02 10.46
CA VAL A 150 -4.28 -18.97 9.78
C VAL A 150 -5.07 -20.25 10.09
N ASN A 151 -4.48 -21.43 9.90
CA ASN A 151 -5.17 -22.71 10.06
C ASN A 151 -5.58 -22.97 11.51
N SER A 152 -4.78 -22.55 12.49
CA SER A 152 -5.09 -22.72 13.93
C SER A 152 -5.99 -21.62 14.48
N GLY A 153 -6.28 -20.56 13.74
CA GLY A 153 -6.98 -19.37 14.25
C GLY A 153 -6.23 -18.71 15.41
N ALA A 154 -4.89 -18.61 15.28
CA ALA A 154 -4.03 -18.10 16.31
C ALA A 154 -4.31 -16.62 16.63
N LYS A 155 -4.23 -16.25 17.90
CA LYS A 155 -4.38 -14.87 18.37
C LYS A 155 -3.03 -14.16 18.38
N VAL A 156 -2.46 -13.98 17.19
CA VAL A 156 -1.20 -13.26 16.96
C VAL A 156 -1.46 -12.00 16.14
N ALA A 157 -0.60 -11.00 16.32
CA ALA A 157 -0.69 -9.74 15.63
C ALA A 157 0.69 -9.27 15.16
N VAL A 158 0.74 -8.68 13.97
CA VAL A 158 1.88 -7.92 13.46
C VAL A 158 1.45 -6.46 13.41
N ILE A 159 2.23 -5.55 13.94
CA ILE A 159 1.84 -4.15 14.08
C ILE A 159 2.72 -3.23 13.22
N GLY A 160 2.12 -2.16 12.71
CA GLY A 160 2.85 -1.09 12.07
C GLY A 160 3.59 -0.19 13.09
N PRO A 161 4.61 0.56 12.63
CA PRO A 161 5.43 1.40 13.52
C PRO A 161 4.62 2.50 14.21
N THR A 162 3.63 3.11 13.57
CA THR A 162 2.77 4.11 14.21
C THR A 162 1.98 3.51 15.38
N VAL A 163 1.41 2.31 15.20
CA VAL A 163 0.69 1.61 16.26
C VAL A 163 1.62 1.25 17.43
N ARG A 164 2.87 0.82 17.12
CA ARG A 164 3.89 0.59 18.15
C ARG A 164 4.12 1.85 18.98
N ASP A 165 4.35 2.97 18.30
CA ASP A 165 4.68 4.24 18.97
C ASP A 165 3.50 4.76 19.81
N ASP A 166 2.27 4.64 19.32
CA ASP A 166 1.05 5.02 20.03
C ASP A 166 0.82 4.21 21.30
N LEU A 167 1.07 2.90 21.27
CA LEU A 167 0.74 2.00 22.37
C LEU A 167 1.90 1.79 23.37
N PHE A 168 3.14 1.88 22.91
CA PHE A 168 4.32 1.52 23.69
C PHE A 168 5.36 2.66 23.80
N GLY A 169 5.12 3.78 23.12
CA GLY A 169 6.07 4.90 23.00
C GLY A 169 7.05 4.70 21.84
N THR A 170 7.70 5.79 21.44
CA THR A 170 8.66 5.80 20.31
C THR A 170 9.75 4.76 20.56
N ASP A 171 9.92 3.86 19.60
CA ASP A 171 10.85 2.72 19.67
C ASP A 171 10.64 1.79 20.90
N GLY A 172 9.43 1.81 21.46
CA GLY A 172 9.08 0.96 22.59
C GLY A 172 9.13 -0.53 22.24
N ASN A 173 9.60 -1.36 23.18
CA ASN A 173 9.62 -2.82 23.00
C ASN A 173 8.20 -3.38 22.98
N ALA A 174 7.67 -3.62 21.79
CA ALA A 174 6.33 -4.15 21.55
C ALA A 174 6.34 -5.66 21.27
N LEU A 175 7.45 -6.22 20.78
CA LEU A 175 7.53 -7.64 20.42
C LEU A 175 7.26 -8.54 21.63
N GLY A 176 6.38 -9.53 21.48
CA GLY A 176 5.97 -10.45 22.54
C GLY A 176 4.95 -9.89 23.53
N GLN A 177 4.64 -8.57 23.48
CA GLN A 177 3.63 -7.95 24.33
C GLN A 177 2.21 -8.34 23.89
N ILE A 178 1.24 -8.07 24.76
CA ILE A 178 -0.17 -8.38 24.52
C ILE A 178 -0.92 -7.07 24.27
N ILE A 179 -1.64 -7.03 23.18
CA ILE A 179 -2.64 -6.00 22.86
C ILE A 179 -4.05 -6.58 22.99
N ARG A 180 -5.02 -5.73 23.26
CA ARG A 180 -6.44 -6.09 23.28
C ARG A 180 -7.16 -5.33 22.17
N ILE A 181 -7.78 -6.07 21.26
CA ILE A 181 -8.64 -5.55 20.21
C ILE A 181 -10.08 -5.95 20.55
N LYS A 182 -10.97 -4.96 20.77
CA LYS A 182 -12.27 -5.24 21.41
C LYS A 182 -12.07 -6.04 22.72
N ASN A 183 -12.61 -7.23 22.79
CA ASN A 183 -12.54 -8.10 23.97
C ASN A 183 -11.53 -9.26 23.82
N THR A 184 -10.75 -9.29 22.75
CA THR A 184 -9.84 -10.38 22.43
C THR A 184 -8.37 -9.94 22.60
N GLN A 185 -7.57 -10.76 23.25
CA GLN A 185 -6.14 -10.54 23.41
C GLN A 185 -5.36 -11.17 22.27
N PHE A 186 -4.35 -10.42 21.78
CA PHE A 186 -3.43 -10.83 20.73
C PHE A 186 -2.00 -10.63 21.20
N LYS A 187 -1.13 -11.60 20.90
CA LYS A 187 0.30 -11.49 21.16
C LYS A 187 0.98 -10.90 19.93
N ILE A 188 1.79 -9.86 20.11
CA ILE A 188 2.58 -9.26 19.04
C ILE A 188 3.73 -10.21 18.68
N VAL A 189 3.80 -10.62 17.40
CA VAL A 189 4.83 -11.53 16.86
C VAL A 189 5.75 -10.88 15.86
N GLY A 190 5.40 -9.69 15.37
CA GLY A 190 6.23 -8.93 14.45
C GLY A 190 5.87 -7.46 14.38
N ILE A 191 6.80 -6.68 13.83
CA ILE A 191 6.66 -5.24 13.57
C ILE A 191 7.09 -5.02 12.11
N THR A 192 6.28 -4.29 11.33
CA THR A 192 6.61 -3.97 9.93
C THR A 192 7.62 -2.83 9.83
N VAL A 193 8.35 -2.80 8.73
CA VAL A 193 9.16 -1.63 8.33
C VAL A 193 8.23 -0.47 7.99
N ALA A 194 8.63 0.75 8.34
CA ALA A 194 7.89 1.95 7.98
C ALA A 194 7.87 2.12 6.45
N LYS A 195 6.67 2.21 5.88
CA LYS A 195 6.48 2.50 4.44
C LYS A 195 6.16 3.96 4.18
N GLY A 196 5.86 4.70 5.23
CA GLY A 196 5.39 6.06 5.12
C GLY A 196 3.92 6.13 4.67
N GLY A 197 3.50 7.33 4.36
CA GLY A 197 2.10 7.64 4.07
C GLY A 197 1.56 8.62 5.08
N THR A 198 0.58 9.43 4.69
CA THR A 198 -0.03 10.44 5.56
C THR A 198 -1.54 10.25 5.63
N GLY A 199 -2.10 10.45 6.82
CA GLY A 199 -3.53 10.42 7.05
C GLY A 199 -4.14 9.01 7.06
N PHE A 200 -5.37 8.89 6.57
CA PHE A 200 -6.18 7.66 6.63
C PHE A 200 -5.67 6.50 5.75
N SER A 201 -4.66 6.74 4.91
CA SER A 201 -4.04 5.74 4.04
C SER A 201 -2.63 5.36 4.48
N SER A 202 -2.24 5.67 5.72
CA SER A 202 -0.94 5.28 6.23
C SER A 202 -0.87 3.76 6.43
N LEU A 203 0.05 3.12 5.72
CA LEU A 203 0.34 1.69 5.89
C LEU A 203 1.06 1.40 7.22
N ASP A 204 1.44 2.45 7.95
CA ASP A 204 2.13 2.37 9.23
C ASP A 204 1.16 2.36 10.43
N ASP A 205 -0.12 2.78 10.23
CA ASP A 205 -1.20 2.75 11.24
C ASP A 205 -2.13 1.55 11.01
N ILE A 206 -1.57 0.34 10.99
CA ILE A 206 -2.32 -0.90 10.75
C ILE A 206 -1.83 -2.01 11.67
N ILE A 207 -2.75 -2.92 12.02
CA ILE A 207 -2.46 -4.18 12.69
C ILE A 207 -2.90 -5.33 11.78
N TYR A 208 -2.01 -6.26 11.51
CA TYR A 208 -2.30 -7.46 10.75
C TYR A 208 -2.53 -8.65 11.69
N ILE A 209 -3.58 -9.42 11.44
CA ILE A 209 -3.93 -10.64 12.17
C ILE A 209 -4.28 -11.75 11.17
N PRO A 210 -4.28 -13.04 11.56
CA PRO A 210 -4.72 -14.13 10.69
C PRO A 210 -6.16 -13.91 10.22
N ILE A 211 -6.43 -14.09 8.92
CA ILE A 211 -7.75 -13.84 8.31
C ILE A 211 -8.86 -14.64 9.00
N THR A 212 -8.63 -15.90 9.31
CA THR A 212 -9.58 -16.76 10.01
C THR A 212 -9.93 -16.25 11.41
N THR A 213 -8.94 -15.62 12.09
CA THR A 213 -9.14 -14.98 13.38
C THR A 213 -9.96 -13.70 13.25
N ALA A 214 -9.71 -12.90 12.19
CA ALA A 214 -10.49 -11.70 11.90
C ALA A 214 -11.95 -12.06 11.59
N GLN A 215 -12.19 -13.04 10.73
CA GLN A 215 -13.52 -13.53 10.40
C GLN A 215 -14.26 -14.01 11.64
N ARG A 216 -13.60 -14.79 12.50
CA ARG A 216 -14.23 -15.36 13.70
C ARG A 216 -14.61 -14.34 14.77
N TYR A 217 -13.75 -13.33 15.01
CA TYR A 217 -13.91 -12.43 16.15
C TYR A 217 -14.42 -11.03 15.78
N PHE A 218 -14.34 -10.62 14.52
CA PHE A 218 -14.65 -9.25 14.10
C PHE A 218 -15.76 -9.15 13.06
N SER A 219 -15.70 -9.88 11.95
CA SER A 219 -16.78 -9.85 10.92
C SER A 219 -17.93 -10.80 11.24
N GLY A 220 -17.65 -11.97 11.82
CA GLY A 220 -18.66 -12.97 12.14
C GLY A 220 -19.21 -13.72 10.91
N ASP A 221 -18.54 -13.60 9.76
CA ASP A 221 -18.89 -14.23 8.50
C ASP A 221 -17.64 -14.68 7.72
N GLU A 222 -17.85 -15.36 6.58
CA GLU A 222 -16.78 -15.91 5.73
C GLU A 222 -16.36 -14.96 4.60
N TYR A 223 -16.97 -13.78 4.52
CA TYR A 223 -16.70 -12.84 3.46
C TYR A 223 -15.38 -12.09 3.66
N VAL A 224 -14.82 -11.63 2.54
CA VAL A 224 -13.60 -10.82 2.52
C VAL A 224 -13.89 -9.43 1.97
N THR A 225 -13.13 -8.45 2.43
CA THR A 225 -13.25 -7.05 2.00
C THR A 225 -12.59 -6.82 0.65
N SER A 226 -11.52 -7.56 0.36
CA SER A 226 -10.85 -7.53 -0.93
C SER A 226 -10.00 -8.79 -1.14
N ILE A 227 -9.75 -9.09 -2.42
CA ILE A 227 -8.73 -10.06 -2.84
C ILE A 227 -7.74 -9.30 -3.71
N SER A 228 -6.48 -9.32 -3.32
CA SER A 228 -5.37 -8.72 -4.07
C SER A 228 -4.59 -9.82 -4.78
N VAL A 229 -4.40 -9.66 -6.08
CA VAL A 229 -3.72 -10.62 -6.95
C VAL A 229 -2.52 -9.95 -7.59
N SER A 230 -1.33 -10.50 -7.41
CA SER A 230 -0.12 -10.06 -8.08
C SER A 230 0.10 -10.91 -9.33
N ALA A 231 0.04 -10.31 -10.51
CA ALA A 231 0.39 -10.99 -11.76
C ALA A 231 1.91 -11.15 -11.90
N GLU A 232 2.36 -12.10 -12.71
CA GLU A 232 3.79 -12.34 -12.95
C GLU A 232 4.48 -11.15 -13.61
N SER A 233 3.80 -10.45 -14.52
CA SER A 233 4.31 -9.25 -15.18
C SER A 233 3.19 -8.27 -15.53
N ALA A 234 3.56 -7.03 -15.89
CA ALA A 234 2.61 -5.99 -16.29
C ALA A 234 1.86 -6.36 -17.59
N GLU A 235 2.54 -7.07 -18.50
CA GLU A 235 2.00 -7.44 -19.81
C GLU A 235 0.83 -8.43 -19.71
N VAL A 236 0.85 -9.32 -18.70
CA VAL A 236 -0.21 -10.32 -18.51
C VAL A 236 -1.33 -9.84 -17.59
N THR A 237 -1.20 -8.68 -16.96
CA THR A 237 -2.16 -8.18 -15.96
C THR A 237 -3.58 -8.06 -16.52
N SER A 238 -3.75 -7.58 -17.75
CA SER A 238 -5.06 -7.48 -18.39
C SER A 238 -5.69 -8.84 -18.67
N GLN A 239 -4.88 -9.83 -19.06
CA GLN A 239 -5.36 -11.20 -19.29
C GLN A 239 -5.77 -11.84 -17.96
N VAL A 240 -4.93 -11.75 -16.94
CA VAL A 240 -5.22 -12.25 -15.57
C VAL A 240 -6.50 -11.61 -15.02
N GLN A 241 -6.72 -10.32 -15.27
CA GLN A 241 -7.96 -9.63 -14.87
C GLN A 241 -9.20 -10.22 -15.56
N ALA A 242 -9.11 -10.50 -16.85
CA ALA A 242 -10.21 -11.13 -17.60
C ALA A 242 -10.49 -12.57 -17.10
N ASP A 243 -9.43 -13.34 -16.84
CA ASP A 243 -9.54 -14.71 -16.33
C ASP A 243 -10.18 -14.72 -14.92
N ILE A 244 -9.77 -13.79 -14.03
CA ILE A 244 -10.39 -13.61 -12.71
C ILE A 244 -11.88 -13.31 -12.85
N THR A 245 -12.22 -12.37 -13.74
CA THR A 245 -13.61 -11.97 -13.97
C THR A 245 -14.44 -13.16 -14.43
N THR A 246 -13.96 -13.92 -15.42
CA THR A 246 -14.65 -15.11 -15.94
C THR A 246 -14.84 -16.17 -14.86
N LEU A 247 -13.78 -16.48 -14.09
CA LEU A 247 -13.83 -17.46 -13.02
C LEU A 247 -14.84 -17.08 -11.94
N LEU A 248 -14.84 -15.82 -11.51
CA LEU A 248 -15.76 -15.37 -10.45
C LEU A 248 -17.22 -15.31 -10.95
N LEU A 249 -17.48 -14.93 -12.19
CA LEU A 249 -18.82 -14.96 -12.78
C LEU A 249 -19.38 -16.40 -12.78
N ASP A 250 -18.56 -17.39 -13.17
CA ASP A 250 -18.97 -18.79 -13.17
C ASP A 250 -19.23 -19.30 -11.73
N ARG A 251 -18.36 -19.02 -10.80
CA ARG A 251 -18.50 -19.41 -9.39
C ARG A 251 -19.71 -18.79 -8.70
N HIS A 252 -20.01 -17.54 -9.02
CA HIS A 252 -21.18 -16.82 -8.48
C HIS A 252 -22.46 -17.08 -9.29
N HIS A 253 -22.39 -17.94 -10.33
CA HIS A 253 -23.53 -18.27 -11.22
C HIS A 253 -24.15 -17.04 -11.90
N ILE A 254 -23.31 -16.06 -12.26
CA ILE A 254 -23.72 -14.83 -12.94
C ILE A 254 -23.44 -14.99 -14.44
N THR A 255 -24.50 -14.95 -15.26
CA THR A 255 -24.40 -15.11 -16.73
C THR A 255 -24.20 -13.79 -17.45
N ASP A 256 -24.52 -12.67 -16.84
CA ASP A 256 -24.40 -11.33 -17.42
C ASP A 256 -23.37 -10.52 -16.61
N GLU A 257 -22.24 -10.19 -17.22
CA GLU A 257 -21.15 -9.43 -16.60
C GLU A 257 -21.61 -8.08 -16.03
N THR A 258 -22.66 -7.48 -16.58
CA THR A 258 -23.21 -6.21 -16.09
C THR A 258 -23.88 -6.34 -14.70
N LEU A 259 -24.21 -7.58 -14.31
CA LEU A 259 -24.79 -7.92 -13.02
C LEU A 259 -23.77 -8.45 -12.02
N ALA A 260 -22.46 -8.34 -12.33
CA ALA A 260 -21.41 -8.79 -11.46
C ALA A 260 -21.54 -8.16 -10.06
N ASP A 261 -21.45 -9.01 -9.03
CA ASP A 261 -21.50 -8.61 -7.61
C ASP A 261 -20.12 -8.30 -7.04
N PHE A 262 -19.13 -8.18 -7.91
CA PHE A 262 -17.75 -7.77 -7.63
C PHE A 262 -17.23 -6.81 -8.70
N SER A 263 -16.11 -6.17 -8.40
CA SER A 263 -15.39 -5.31 -9.34
C SER A 263 -13.89 -5.62 -9.31
N THR A 264 -13.27 -5.65 -10.48
CA THR A 264 -11.82 -5.84 -10.65
C THR A 264 -11.16 -4.51 -11.01
N LEU A 265 -10.15 -4.11 -10.24
CA LEU A 265 -9.40 -2.88 -10.45
C LEU A 265 -7.95 -3.22 -10.73
N ASN A 266 -7.48 -2.88 -11.92
CA ASN A 266 -6.08 -2.97 -12.29
C ASN A 266 -5.36 -1.69 -11.83
N GLN A 267 -4.21 -1.83 -11.18
CA GLN A 267 -3.39 -0.70 -10.71
C GLN A 267 -2.21 -0.39 -11.65
N ALA A 268 -2.09 -1.11 -12.77
CA ALA A 268 -1.07 -0.85 -13.78
C ALA A 268 -1.34 0.41 -14.60
#